data_eb1d2b70a1cb63b13ebba1a971876a5c
#
_entry.id   eb1d2b70a1cb63b13ebba1a971876a5c
#
_cell.length_a   1.000
_cell.length_b   1.000
_cell.length_c   1.000
_cell.angle_alpha   90.00
_cell.angle_beta   90.00
_cell.angle_gamma   90.00
#
_symmetry.space_group_name_H-M   'P 1'
#
loop_
_entity.id
_entity.type
_entity.pdbx_description
1 polymer ?
#
loop_
_entity_poly.entity_id
_entity_poly.type
_entity_poly.pdbx_seq_one_letter_code
_entity_poly.pdbx_strand_id
1 'polypeptide(L)'
;YLPADIYVRYKRLNGDDVIYICGSDEHGVPITISADKEKVSPQVIIDRYHEANKKAFARFGMSFDNYSRTSLPIHHETAKEFFLEFYNRKLFVERKSLQFYDEKANMFLPDRYVEGTCPKCGNEEARSDECENCGSLYDPSELKNPKSKISGGTPTLKETSHYYFRLGKYQPTLEKYVDEMNGSFGWK
;
A
#
# COMPACT_ATOMS: atom_id res chain seq x y z
N TYR A 1 -5.09 13.44 -8.72
CA TYR A 1 -6.03 13.27 -9.84
C TYR A 1 -6.11 14.52 -10.73
N LEU A 2 -6.31 15.74 -10.17
CA LEU A 2 -6.48 16.97 -10.94
C LEU A 2 -5.33 17.28 -11.92
N PRO A 3 -4.04 17.19 -11.54
CA PRO A 3 -2.96 17.42 -12.51
C PRO A 3 -3.00 16.48 -13.71
N ALA A 4 -3.29 15.20 -13.46
CA ALA A 4 -3.41 14.20 -14.53
C ALA A 4 -4.61 14.48 -15.44
N ASP A 5 -5.76 14.86 -14.88
CA ASP A 5 -6.95 15.21 -15.63
C ASP A 5 -6.72 16.43 -16.54
N ILE A 6 -6.09 17.49 -16.01
CA ILE A 6 -5.73 18.68 -16.78
C ILE A 6 -4.81 18.30 -17.95
N TYR A 7 -3.79 17.47 -17.70
CA TYR A 7 -2.87 17.03 -18.74
C TYR A 7 -3.56 16.20 -19.82
N VAL A 8 -4.44 15.27 -19.42
CA VAL A 8 -5.22 14.44 -20.36
C VAL A 8 -6.11 15.31 -21.23
N ARG A 9 -6.84 16.29 -20.65
CA ARG A 9 -7.67 17.23 -21.40
C ARG A 9 -6.85 18.02 -22.40
N TYR A 10 -5.70 18.55 -21.97
CA TYR A 10 -4.77 19.25 -22.85
C TYR A 10 -4.34 18.38 -24.03
N LYS A 11 -3.93 17.14 -23.77
CA LYS A 11 -3.49 16.22 -24.82
C LYS A 11 -4.63 15.88 -25.80
N ARG A 12 -5.82 15.58 -25.28
CA ARG A 12 -7.00 15.32 -26.13
C ARG A 12 -7.41 16.53 -26.98
N LEU A 13 -7.32 17.74 -26.44
CA LEU A 13 -7.57 18.98 -27.19
C LEU A 13 -6.57 19.20 -28.32
N ASN A 14 -5.34 18.71 -28.18
CA ASN A 14 -4.33 18.72 -29.22
C ASN A 14 -4.51 17.62 -30.28
N GLY A 15 -5.51 16.74 -30.12
CA GLY A 15 -5.79 15.65 -31.05
C GLY A 15 -4.99 14.36 -30.74
N ASP A 16 -4.30 14.31 -29.61
CA ASP A 16 -3.61 13.07 -29.20
C ASP A 16 -4.63 11.99 -28.80
N ASP A 17 -4.34 10.73 -29.13
CA ASP A 17 -5.07 9.56 -28.64
C ASP A 17 -4.58 9.24 -27.23
N VAL A 18 -5.45 9.39 -26.23
CA VAL A 18 -5.09 9.27 -24.80
C VAL A 18 -6.04 8.35 -24.08
N ILE A 19 -5.48 7.28 -23.50
CA ILE A 19 -6.17 6.41 -22.57
C ILE A 19 -5.96 6.94 -21.15
N TYR A 20 -7.04 7.25 -20.45
CA TYR A 20 -7.03 7.73 -19.07
C TYR A 20 -7.70 6.73 -18.13
N ILE A 21 -6.89 6.03 -17.36
CA ILE A 21 -7.35 4.98 -16.45
C ILE A 21 -7.11 5.37 -14.99
N CYS A 22 -7.98 4.86 -14.13
CA CYS A 22 -7.86 5.00 -12.68
C CYS A 22 -8.51 3.80 -11.99
N GLY A 23 -8.34 3.69 -10.67
CA GLY A 23 -9.00 2.66 -9.87
C GLY A 23 -8.97 2.99 -8.39
N SER A 24 -9.90 2.39 -7.65
CA SER A 24 -9.90 2.40 -6.19
C SER A 24 -8.92 1.35 -5.68
N ASP A 25 -8.00 1.74 -4.81
CA ASP A 25 -7.26 0.81 -3.95
C ASP A 25 -8.16 0.41 -2.78
N GLU A 26 -8.49 -0.88 -2.72
CA GLU A 26 -9.54 -1.41 -1.84
C GLU A 26 -9.01 -2.45 -0.86
N HIS A 27 -7.71 -2.49 -0.67
CA HIS A 27 -7.06 -3.34 0.31
C HIS A 27 -6.32 -2.50 1.36
N GLY A 28 -6.19 -3.07 2.55
CA GLY A 28 -5.41 -2.46 3.62
C GLY A 28 -6.15 -2.30 4.95
N VAL A 29 -5.36 -2.09 5.97
CA VAL A 29 -5.77 -1.98 7.38
C VAL A 29 -6.84 -0.91 7.65
N PRO A 30 -6.81 0.30 7.05
CA PRO A 30 -7.83 1.31 7.31
C PRO A 30 -9.26 0.87 6.97
N ILE A 31 -9.40 0.03 5.95
CA ILE A 31 -10.70 -0.51 5.53
C ILE A 31 -11.24 -1.47 6.60
N THR A 32 -10.40 -2.38 7.08
CA THR A 32 -10.76 -3.33 8.14
C THR A 32 -11.14 -2.60 9.42
N ILE A 33 -10.35 -1.61 9.84
CA ILE A 33 -10.65 -0.79 11.03
C ILE A 33 -11.99 -0.06 10.88
N SER A 34 -12.28 0.49 9.71
CA SER A 34 -13.55 1.18 9.44
C SER A 34 -14.72 0.21 9.48
N ALA A 35 -14.56 -0.97 8.89
CA ALA A 35 -15.55 -2.05 8.90
C ALA A 35 -15.88 -2.51 10.33
N ASP A 36 -14.87 -2.73 11.15
CA ASP A 36 -15.02 -3.14 12.56
C ASP A 36 -15.74 -2.07 13.38
N LYS A 37 -15.38 -0.79 13.19
CA LYS A 37 -16.03 0.33 13.88
C LYS A 37 -17.51 0.45 13.52
N GLU A 38 -17.83 0.28 12.24
CA GLU A 38 -19.20 0.37 11.72
C GLU A 38 -19.98 -0.95 11.85
N LYS A 39 -19.33 -2.03 12.28
CA LYS A 39 -19.90 -3.41 12.38
C LYS A 39 -20.50 -3.90 11.07
N VAL A 40 -19.81 -3.64 9.98
CA VAL A 40 -20.15 -4.10 8.63
C VAL A 40 -19.00 -4.90 8.02
N SER A 41 -19.25 -5.56 6.90
CA SER A 41 -18.15 -6.22 6.17
C SER A 41 -17.23 -5.19 5.48
N PRO A 42 -15.93 -5.50 5.28
CA PRO A 42 -15.03 -4.67 4.49
C PRO A 42 -15.59 -4.35 3.09
N GLN A 43 -16.32 -5.29 2.48
CA GLN A 43 -16.97 -5.09 1.18
C GLN A 43 -17.93 -3.90 1.17
N VAL A 44 -18.72 -3.72 2.21
CA VAL A 44 -19.65 -2.57 2.34
C VAL A 44 -18.89 -1.25 2.35
N ILE A 45 -17.74 -1.20 3.02
CA ILE A 45 -16.90 0.00 3.08
C ILE A 45 -16.34 0.34 1.70
N ILE A 46 -15.72 -0.63 1.03
CA ILE A 46 -15.10 -0.40 -0.27
C ILE A 46 -16.13 -0.06 -1.35
N ASP A 47 -17.29 -0.69 -1.36
CA ASP A 47 -18.37 -0.38 -2.31
C ASP A 47 -18.87 1.05 -2.14
N ARG A 48 -19.09 1.47 -0.90
CA ARG A 48 -19.49 2.84 -0.57
C ARG A 48 -18.51 3.88 -1.08
N TYR A 49 -17.21 3.71 -0.78
CA TYR A 49 -16.18 4.66 -1.17
C TYR A 49 -15.88 4.62 -2.67
N HIS A 50 -15.92 3.46 -3.30
CA HIS A 50 -15.78 3.35 -4.76
C HIS A 50 -16.84 4.18 -5.48
N GLU A 51 -18.12 4.00 -5.13
CA GLU A 51 -19.22 4.75 -5.72
C GLU A 51 -19.17 6.26 -5.38
N ALA A 52 -18.78 6.62 -4.16
CA ALA A 52 -18.62 8.02 -3.77
C ALA A 52 -17.53 8.71 -4.60
N ASN A 53 -16.37 8.06 -4.75
CA ASN A 53 -15.25 8.56 -5.54
C ASN A 53 -15.63 8.69 -7.02
N LYS A 54 -16.28 7.68 -7.60
CA LYS A 54 -16.76 7.68 -8.98
C LYS A 54 -17.69 8.86 -9.26
N LYS A 55 -18.64 9.11 -8.35
CA LYS A 55 -19.55 10.25 -8.42
C LYS A 55 -18.83 11.58 -8.28
N ALA A 56 -17.86 11.67 -7.36
CA ALA A 56 -17.05 12.86 -7.17
C ALA A 56 -16.25 13.21 -8.44
N PHE A 57 -15.56 12.24 -9.02
CA PHE A 57 -14.80 12.44 -10.27
C PHE A 57 -15.70 12.87 -11.43
N ALA A 58 -16.89 12.25 -11.57
CA ALA A 58 -17.85 12.65 -12.59
C ALA A 58 -18.31 14.11 -12.41
N ARG A 59 -18.53 14.56 -11.16
CA ARG A 59 -18.89 15.97 -10.86
C ARG A 59 -17.78 16.96 -11.20
N PHE A 60 -16.50 16.56 -11.12
CA PHE A 60 -15.36 17.33 -11.61
C PHE A 60 -15.18 17.24 -13.13
N GLY A 61 -16.02 16.46 -13.82
CA GLY A 61 -15.93 16.25 -15.27
C GLY A 61 -14.70 15.44 -15.68
N MET A 62 -14.12 14.66 -14.77
CA MET A 62 -13.02 13.74 -15.11
C MET A 62 -13.55 12.60 -15.97
N SER A 63 -12.94 12.38 -17.12
CA SER A 63 -13.39 11.41 -18.12
C SER A 63 -12.42 10.23 -18.20
N PHE A 64 -12.45 9.35 -17.20
CA PHE A 64 -11.72 8.11 -17.26
C PHE A 64 -12.31 7.18 -18.33
N ASP A 65 -11.46 6.57 -19.14
CA ASP A 65 -11.87 5.51 -20.06
C ASP A 65 -12.19 4.22 -19.29
N ASN A 66 -11.50 4.00 -18.16
CA ASN A 66 -11.83 2.95 -17.22
C ASN A 66 -11.55 3.42 -15.78
N TYR A 67 -12.56 3.31 -14.92
CA TYR A 67 -12.42 3.47 -13.46
C TYR A 67 -12.69 2.12 -12.79
N SER A 68 -11.62 1.40 -12.51
CA SER A 68 -11.63 0.04 -11.98
C SER A 68 -11.48 -0.01 -10.45
N ARG A 69 -11.21 -1.18 -9.90
CA ARG A 69 -11.00 -1.40 -8.48
C ARG A 69 -10.14 -2.64 -8.23
N THR A 70 -9.31 -2.62 -7.18
CA THR A 70 -8.37 -3.70 -6.89
C THR A 70 -9.03 -4.95 -6.29
N SER A 71 -10.30 -4.87 -5.86
CA SER A 71 -11.06 -6.02 -5.35
C SER A 71 -11.68 -6.91 -6.43
N LEU A 72 -11.54 -6.57 -7.72
CA LEU A 72 -12.06 -7.40 -8.79
C LEU A 72 -11.29 -8.71 -8.95
N PRO A 73 -11.98 -9.81 -9.31
CA PRO A 73 -11.34 -11.11 -9.57
C PRO A 73 -10.18 -11.03 -10.55
N ILE A 74 -10.34 -10.29 -11.65
CA ILE A 74 -9.27 -10.10 -12.64
C ILE A 74 -8.01 -9.47 -12.04
N HIS A 75 -8.16 -8.51 -11.11
CA HIS A 75 -7.01 -7.93 -10.44
C HIS A 75 -6.29 -8.96 -9.56
N HIS A 76 -7.05 -9.77 -8.81
CA HIS A 76 -6.51 -10.83 -7.97
C HIS A 76 -5.78 -11.90 -8.79
N GLU A 77 -6.34 -12.31 -9.92
CA GLU A 77 -5.72 -13.27 -10.83
C GLU A 77 -4.43 -12.72 -11.40
N THR A 78 -4.47 -11.51 -11.97
CA THR A 78 -3.29 -10.85 -12.54
C THR A 78 -2.19 -10.64 -11.50
N ALA A 79 -2.52 -10.22 -10.28
CA ALA A 79 -1.55 -10.04 -9.21
C ALA A 79 -0.88 -11.36 -8.81
N LYS A 80 -1.65 -12.45 -8.74
CA LYS A 80 -1.11 -13.80 -8.48
C LYS A 80 -0.20 -14.28 -9.60
N GLU A 81 -0.61 -14.12 -10.86
CA GLU A 81 0.18 -14.49 -12.02
C GLU A 81 1.50 -13.71 -12.04
N PHE A 82 1.45 -12.41 -11.78
CA PHE A 82 2.63 -11.56 -11.72
C PHE A 82 3.58 -11.99 -10.60
N PHE A 83 3.05 -12.29 -9.41
CA PHE A 83 3.85 -12.82 -8.31
C PHE A 83 4.50 -14.17 -8.67
N LEU A 84 3.74 -15.09 -9.24
CA LEU A 84 4.22 -16.41 -9.64
C LEU A 84 5.29 -16.35 -10.72
N GLU A 85 5.15 -15.43 -11.67
CA GLU A 85 6.19 -15.17 -12.69
C GLU A 85 7.52 -14.78 -12.01
N PHE A 86 7.49 -13.85 -11.05
CA PHE A 86 8.68 -13.43 -10.32
C PHE A 86 9.23 -14.53 -9.44
N TYR A 87 8.37 -15.30 -8.80
CA TYR A 87 8.75 -16.44 -7.97
C TYR A 87 9.46 -17.53 -8.80
N ASN A 88 8.86 -17.91 -9.93
CA ASN A 88 9.41 -18.94 -10.84
C ASN A 88 10.76 -18.49 -11.44
N ARG A 89 10.93 -17.21 -11.71
CA ARG A 89 12.19 -16.60 -12.16
C ARG A 89 13.21 -16.43 -11.04
N LYS A 90 12.92 -16.85 -9.81
CA LYS A 90 13.82 -16.76 -8.63
C LYS A 90 14.30 -15.33 -8.35
N LEU A 91 13.42 -14.35 -8.54
CA LEU A 91 13.73 -12.95 -8.31
C LEU A 91 13.59 -12.56 -6.83
N PHE A 92 12.90 -13.39 -6.04
CA PHE A 92 12.76 -13.20 -4.61
C PHE A 92 13.85 -13.87 -3.80
N VAL A 93 14.06 -13.33 -2.61
CA VAL A 93 14.82 -13.96 -1.51
C VAL A 93 13.86 -14.16 -0.36
N GLU A 94 13.80 -15.36 0.16
CA GLU A 94 13.11 -15.61 1.41
C GLU A 94 14.00 -15.18 2.59
N ARG A 95 13.44 -14.44 3.53
CA ARG A 95 14.09 -14.05 4.78
C ARG A 95 13.13 -14.21 5.93
N LYS A 96 13.63 -14.67 7.03
CA LYS A 96 12.92 -14.71 8.29
C LYS A 96 13.08 -13.39 9.03
N SER A 97 12.00 -12.91 9.62
CA SER A 97 11.98 -11.74 10.48
C SER A 97 11.03 -11.94 11.66
N LEU A 98 11.27 -11.18 12.71
CA LEU A 98 10.36 -11.16 13.86
C LEU A 98 9.22 -10.19 13.56
N GLN A 99 7.99 -10.65 13.81
CA GLN A 99 6.78 -9.83 13.66
C GLN A 99 5.91 -9.96 14.91
N PHE A 100 5.18 -8.93 15.24
CA PHE A 100 4.25 -8.98 16.34
C PHE A 100 3.09 -9.93 16.06
N TYR A 101 2.77 -10.75 17.06
CA TYR A 101 1.69 -11.72 17.03
C TYR A 101 0.77 -11.51 18.22
N ASP A 102 -0.52 -11.41 17.97
CA ASP A 102 -1.55 -11.31 19.01
C ASP A 102 -2.10 -12.69 19.31
N GLU A 103 -1.76 -13.21 20.51
CA GLU A 103 -2.21 -14.54 20.94
C GLU A 103 -3.73 -14.61 21.12
N LYS A 104 -4.38 -13.50 21.52
CA LYS A 104 -5.84 -13.48 21.72
C LYS A 104 -6.58 -13.43 20.39
N ALA A 105 -6.07 -12.66 19.44
CA ALA A 105 -6.63 -12.58 18.09
C ALA A 105 -6.15 -13.71 17.18
N ASN A 106 -5.14 -14.49 17.61
CA ASN A 106 -4.53 -15.61 16.88
C ASN A 106 -4.04 -15.21 15.49
N MET A 107 -3.35 -14.05 15.38
CA MET A 107 -2.88 -13.53 14.10
C MET A 107 -1.61 -12.69 14.24
N PHE A 108 -0.82 -12.64 13.16
CA PHE A 108 0.23 -11.64 13.02
C PHE A 108 -0.39 -10.26 12.85
N LEU A 109 0.20 -9.27 13.51
CA LEU A 109 -0.29 -7.90 13.48
C LEU A 109 0.42 -7.11 12.36
N PRO A 110 -0.31 -6.54 11.40
CA PRO A 110 0.22 -5.49 10.55
C PRO A 110 0.74 -4.31 11.38
N ASP A 111 1.67 -3.56 10.81
CA ASP A 111 2.33 -2.41 11.44
C ASP A 111 1.37 -1.45 12.17
N ARG A 112 0.25 -1.10 11.52
CA ARG A 112 -0.75 -0.16 12.05
C ARG A 112 -1.64 -0.72 13.15
N TYR A 113 -1.58 -2.02 13.40
CA TYR A 113 -2.30 -2.66 14.51
C TYR A 113 -1.46 -2.77 15.79
N VAL A 114 -0.21 -2.34 15.74
CA VAL A 114 0.66 -2.24 16.92
C VAL A 114 0.97 -0.78 17.19
N GLU A 115 0.87 -0.39 18.45
CA GLU A 115 1.21 0.93 18.95
C GLU A 115 2.08 0.79 20.18
N GLY A 116 3.04 1.70 20.33
CA GLY A 116 3.96 1.67 21.46
C GLY A 116 4.83 2.90 21.52
N THR A 117 5.84 2.84 22.38
CA THR A 117 6.74 3.98 22.61
C THR A 117 7.93 3.94 21.63
N CYS A 118 8.09 5.00 20.86
CA CYS A 118 9.20 5.17 19.92
C CYS A 118 10.55 5.04 20.62
N PRO A 119 11.47 4.19 20.13
CA PRO A 119 12.79 4.03 20.74
C PRO A 119 13.66 5.28 20.60
N LYS A 120 13.37 6.18 19.64
CA LYS A 120 14.17 7.36 19.32
C LYS A 120 13.68 8.63 20.02
N CYS A 121 12.40 8.96 19.95
CA CYS A 121 11.86 10.23 20.46
C CYS A 121 10.92 10.08 21.67
N GLY A 122 10.56 8.86 22.05
CA GLY A 122 9.68 8.63 23.20
C GLY A 122 8.20 8.87 22.93
N ASN A 123 7.77 9.12 21.67
CA ASN A 123 6.36 9.23 21.33
C ASN A 123 5.63 7.92 21.66
N GLU A 124 4.54 7.98 22.41
CA GLU A 124 3.80 6.80 22.90
C GLU A 124 2.83 6.22 21.87
N GLU A 125 2.61 6.89 20.75
CA GLU A 125 1.72 6.47 19.66
C GLU A 125 2.50 6.06 18.40
N ALA A 126 3.74 5.56 18.56
CA ALA A 126 4.54 5.09 17.44
C ALA A 126 4.05 3.74 16.91
N ARG A 127 4.20 3.50 15.61
CA ARG A 127 3.86 2.24 14.94
C ARG A 127 4.92 1.17 15.23
N SER A 128 4.68 -0.06 14.75
CA SER A 128 5.61 -1.16 14.98
C SER A 128 6.99 -0.96 14.37
N ASP A 129 7.10 -0.26 13.25
CA ASP A 129 8.32 -0.12 12.44
C ASP A 129 8.66 1.34 12.07
N GLU A 130 7.77 2.29 12.41
CA GLU A 130 7.97 3.72 12.13
C GLU A 130 7.36 4.61 13.21
N CYS A 131 7.88 5.82 13.32
CA CYS A 131 7.31 6.85 14.15
C CYS A 131 6.88 8.06 13.34
N GLU A 132 5.58 8.29 13.23
CA GLU A 132 5.01 9.43 12.48
C GLU A 132 5.42 10.79 13.06
N ASN A 133 5.82 10.86 14.34
CA ASN A 133 6.22 12.10 14.98
C ASN A 133 7.65 12.54 14.61
N CYS A 134 8.61 11.60 14.53
CA CYS A 134 10.02 11.93 14.24
C CYS A 134 10.54 11.36 12.92
N GLY A 135 9.70 10.63 12.16
CA GLY A 135 10.06 10.02 10.88
C GLY A 135 11.08 8.88 10.95
N SER A 136 11.40 8.39 12.15
CA SER A 136 12.39 7.32 12.31
C SER A 136 11.79 5.97 11.96
N LEU A 137 12.55 5.18 11.18
CA LEU A 137 12.31 3.76 10.94
C LEU A 137 13.14 2.94 11.94
N TYR A 138 12.61 1.80 12.36
CA TYR A 138 13.26 0.87 13.29
C TYR A 138 12.71 -0.55 13.13
N ASP A 139 13.45 -1.54 13.64
CA ASP A 139 12.96 -2.91 13.67
C ASP A 139 11.80 -3.04 14.69
N PRO A 140 10.75 -3.84 14.39
CA PRO A 140 9.63 -4.04 15.33
C PRO A 140 10.08 -4.46 16.74
N SER A 141 11.20 -5.17 16.87
CA SER A 141 11.74 -5.56 18.17
C SER A 141 12.27 -4.41 19.03
N GLU A 142 12.50 -3.24 18.42
CA GLU A 142 12.97 -2.04 19.12
C GLU A 142 11.83 -1.22 19.75
N LEU A 143 10.59 -1.41 19.29
CA LEU A 143 9.42 -0.71 19.84
C LEU A 143 9.24 -1.04 21.32
N LYS A 144 9.10 -0.01 22.15
CA LYS A 144 8.88 -0.18 23.59
C LYS A 144 7.41 -0.20 23.91
N ASN A 145 7.03 -0.99 24.92
CA ASN A 145 5.66 -1.11 25.43
C ASN A 145 4.63 -1.40 24.32
N PRO A 146 4.85 -2.39 23.42
CA PRO A 146 3.95 -2.65 22.33
C PRO A 146 2.57 -3.08 22.82
N LYS A 147 1.52 -2.58 22.14
CA LYS A 147 0.13 -2.89 22.44
C LYS A 147 -0.64 -3.19 21.16
N SER A 148 -1.39 -4.28 21.15
CA SER A 148 -2.29 -4.63 20.06
C SER A 148 -3.52 -3.74 20.06
N LYS A 149 -3.84 -3.13 18.92
CA LYS A 149 -5.10 -2.37 18.73
C LYS A 149 -6.31 -3.28 18.58
N ILE A 150 -6.11 -4.57 18.34
CA ILE A 150 -7.19 -5.55 18.18
C ILE A 150 -7.68 -6.01 19.56
N SER A 151 -6.78 -6.60 20.34
CA SER A 151 -7.14 -7.19 21.62
C SER A 151 -6.88 -6.30 22.82
N GLY A 152 -6.16 -5.20 22.66
CA GLY A 152 -5.68 -4.33 23.73
C GLY A 152 -4.56 -4.96 24.57
N GLY A 153 -4.12 -6.18 24.26
CA GLY A 153 -3.08 -6.90 24.97
C GLY A 153 -1.67 -6.58 24.47
N THR A 154 -0.65 -7.07 25.18
CA THR A 154 0.74 -7.00 24.75
C THR A 154 1.00 -8.13 23.75
N PRO A 155 1.38 -7.83 22.50
CA PRO A 155 1.71 -8.85 21.51
C PRO A 155 3.08 -9.47 21.78
N THR A 156 3.30 -10.68 21.27
CA THR A 156 4.58 -11.39 21.32
C THR A 156 5.28 -11.29 19.96
N LEU A 157 6.61 -11.41 19.95
CA LEU A 157 7.38 -11.51 18.70
C LEU A 157 7.46 -12.98 18.27
N LYS A 158 7.05 -13.26 17.03
CA LYS A 158 7.19 -14.59 16.42
C LYS A 158 7.92 -14.49 15.09
N GLU A 159 8.72 -15.50 14.78
CA GLU A 159 9.41 -15.60 13.50
C GLU A 159 8.41 -15.94 12.39
N THR A 160 8.53 -15.24 11.27
CA THR A 160 7.81 -15.52 10.03
C THR A 160 8.71 -15.28 8.81
N SER A 161 8.38 -15.92 7.69
CA SER A 161 9.13 -15.80 6.44
C SER A 161 8.45 -14.83 5.49
N HIS A 162 9.25 -13.98 4.85
CA HIS A 162 8.81 -13.02 3.84
C HIS A 162 9.65 -13.13 2.57
N TYR A 163 9.02 -12.87 1.44
CA TYR A 163 9.68 -12.77 0.14
C TYR A 163 10.09 -11.33 -0.14
N TYR A 164 11.38 -11.12 -0.38
CA TYR A 164 11.95 -9.81 -0.71
C TYR A 164 12.44 -9.79 -2.14
N PHE A 165 12.03 -8.79 -2.90
CA PHE A 165 12.57 -8.53 -4.21
C PHE A 165 13.95 -7.85 -4.10
N ARG A 166 14.93 -8.33 -4.86
CA ARG A 166 16.32 -7.81 -4.82
C ARG A 166 16.46 -6.52 -5.62
N LEU A 167 15.74 -5.48 -5.24
CA LEU A 167 15.69 -4.23 -6.00
C LEU A 167 17.09 -3.63 -6.26
N GLY A 168 17.99 -3.66 -5.28
CA GLY A 168 19.34 -3.13 -5.41
C GLY A 168 20.16 -3.74 -6.55
N LYS A 169 19.85 -4.98 -6.96
CA LYS A 169 20.50 -5.62 -8.12
C LYS A 169 20.19 -4.87 -9.43
N TYR A 170 19.07 -4.20 -9.49
CA TYR A 170 18.57 -3.52 -10.69
C TYR A 170 18.87 -2.02 -10.68
N GLN A 171 19.49 -1.50 -9.62
CA GLN A 171 19.81 -0.08 -9.47
C GLN A 171 20.51 0.50 -10.71
N PRO A 172 21.60 -0.08 -11.25
CA PRO A 172 22.27 0.50 -12.42
C PRO A 172 21.37 0.56 -13.67
N THR A 173 20.48 -0.45 -13.83
CA THR A 173 19.53 -0.47 -14.94
C THR A 173 18.46 0.59 -14.79
N LEU A 174 17.99 0.79 -13.57
CA LEU A 174 16.97 1.80 -13.26
C LEU A 174 17.54 3.22 -13.40
N GLU A 175 18.75 3.46 -12.91
CA GLU A 175 19.46 4.75 -13.09
C GLU A 175 19.61 5.10 -14.56
N LYS A 176 20.12 4.17 -15.36
CA LYS A 176 20.24 4.35 -16.80
C LYS A 176 18.90 4.64 -17.46
N TYR A 177 17.85 3.90 -17.11
CA TYR A 177 16.49 4.14 -17.64
C TYR A 177 15.97 5.53 -17.28
N VAL A 178 16.13 5.96 -16.05
CA VAL A 178 15.69 7.29 -15.59
C VAL A 178 16.45 8.39 -16.32
N ASP A 179 17.76 8.23 -16.51
CA ASP A 179 18.59 9.20 -17.24
C ASP A 179 18.18 9.30 -18.72
N GLU A 180 17.91 8.17 -19.38
CA GLU A 180 17.39 8.12 -20.73
C GLU A 180 16.02 8.81 -20.86
N MET A 181 15.11 8.58 -19.90
CA MET A 181 13.81 9.21 -19.89
C MET A 181 13.90 10.71 -19.60
N ASN A 182 14.80 11.14 -18.71
CA ASN A 182 15.07 12.56 -18.46
C ASN A 182 15.58 13.25 -19.72
N GLY A 183 16.51 12.62 -20.44
CA GLY A 183 17.05 13.16 -21.70
C GLY A 183 16.01 13.23 -22.82
N SER A 184 15.14 12.22 -22.94
CA SER A 184 14.17 12.11 -24.04
C SER A 184 12.85 12.81 -23.77
N PHE A 185 12.38 12.84 -22.51
CA PHE A 185 11.03 13.30 -22.16
C PHE A 185 11.00 14.37 -21.05
N GLY A 186 12.17 14.79 -20.55
CA GLY A 186 12.25 15.83 -19.51
C GLY A 186 11.63 15.42 -18.18
N TRP A 187 11.72 14.16 -17.79
CA TRP A 187 11.33 13.71 -16.47
C TRP A 187 12.17 14.43 -15.40
N LYS A 188 11.49 14.91 -14.37
CA LYS A 188 12.13 15.61 -13.25
C LYS A 188 11.80 14.88 -11.94
#